data_900454a78781f595d6ae83bb0960b5f3
#
_entry.id   900454a78781f595d6ae83bb0960b5f3
#
_cell.length_a   1.000
_cell.length_b   1.000
_cell.length_c   1.000
_cell.angle_alpha   90.00
_cell.angle_beta   90.00
_cell.angle_gamma   90.00
#
_symmetry.space_group_name_H-M   'P 1'
#
loop_
_entity.id
_entity.type
_entity.pdbx_description
1 polymer ?
#
loop_
_entity_poly.entity_id
_entity_poly.type
_entity_poly.pdbx_seq_one_letter_code
_entity_poly.pdbx_strand_id
1 'polypeptide(L)'
;VSLPPQMPPPPGALPSSAAFATAWSDAHEKLSASRYAEALTALSVWYDDPSLGLEESHRLEDLLGQLAGTVIYSQQHLLMPPHVVAPGETLQTIAAPLGISAQLLGKINGVSESSPLVPGEQLKVVRGPFDAVVSVSRRRLSLQLRGAYAGSFPVTVGRHFLPRVGSTLAVEEIRRDVPSSRPIDPRAAVRQGIVLADGLVIEPAADPTTVSD
;
A
#
# COMPACT_ATOMS: atom_id res chain seq x y z
N VAL A 1 -34.07 15.91 23.87
CA VAL A 1 -33.53 16.26 22.53
C VAL A 1 -33.80 15.06 21.64
N SER A 2 -34.85 15.16 20.81
CA SER A 2 -35.23 14.12 19.87
C SER A 2 -34.23 14.12 18.71
N LEU A 3 -33.64 12.95 18.41
CA LEU A 3 -32.87 12.74 17.21
C LEU A 3 -33.74 12.97 15.96
N PRO A 4 -33.25 13.62 14.90
CA PRO A 4 -34.00 13.74 13.67
C PRO A 4 -34.26 12.33 13.08
N PRO A 5 -35.41 12.12 12.42
CA PRO A 5 -35.72 10.84 11.80
C PRO A 5 -34.69 10.54 10.72
N GLN A 6 -34.00 9.38 10.84
CA GLN A 6 -33.13 8.87 9.79
C GLN A 6 -34.01 8.59 8.56
N MET A 7 -33.68 9.21 7.46
CA MET A 7 -34.30 8.89 6.17
C MET A 7 -34.05 7.43 5.84
N PRO A 8 -35.05 6.63 5.45
CA PRO A 8 -34.83 5.28 4.99
C PRO A 8 -33.93 5.30 3.75
N PRO A 9 -33.03 4.32 3.60
CA PRO A 9 -32.19 4.21 2.41
C PRO A 9 -33.07 4.10 1.16
N PRO A 10 -32.59 4.57 -0.01
CA PRO A 10 -33.35 4.49 -1.25
C PRO A 10 -33.70 3.02 -1.55
N PRO A 11 -34.91 2.74 -2.10
CA PRO A 11 -35.31 1.40 -2.43
C PRO A 11 -34.36 0.80 -3.48
N GLY A 12 -33.68 -0.32 -3.11
CA GLY A 12 -32.70 -1.00 -3.94
C GLY A 12 -31.24 -0.93 -3.43
N ALA A 13 -30.91 -0.10 -2.45
CA ALA A 13 -29.61 -0.15 -1.78
C ALA A 13 -29.54 -1.39 -0.87
N LEU A 14 -28.69 -2.36 -1.21
CA LEU A 14 -28.37 -3.46 -0.29
C LEU A 14 -27.72 -2.89 0.97
N PRO A 15 -28.05 -3.42 2.17
CA PRO A 15 -27.28 -3.08 3.37
C PRO A 15 -25.79 -3.34 3.08
N SER A 16 -24.90 -2.49 3.61
CA SER A 16 -23.46 -2.54 3.32
C SER A 16 -22.85 -3.93 3.51
N SER A 17 -23.29 -4.67 4.52
CA SER A 17 -22.89 -6.08 4.75
C SER A 17 -23.30 -7.04 3.62
N ALA A 18 -24.47 -6.85 3.02
CA ALA A 18 -24.93 -7.68 1.89
C ALA A 18 -24.15 -7.35 0.60
N ALA A 19 -23.84 -6.07 0.37
CA ALA A 19 -23.01 -5.64 -0.75
C ALA A 19 -21.58 -6.18 -0.64
N PHE A 20 -21.00 -6.12 0.56
CA PHE A 20 -19.70 -6.72 0.83
C PHE A 20 -19.71 -8.24 0.66
N ALA A 21 -20.73 -8.94 1.16
CA ALA A 21 -20.85 -10.39 0.99
C ALA A 21 -20.90 -10.79 -0.50
N THR A 22 -21.58 -10.01 -1.32
CA THR A 22 -21.61 -10.21 -2.78
C THR A 22 -20.23 -9.97 -3.39
N ALA A 23 -19.55 -8.87 -3.05
CA ALA A 23 -18.20 -8.57 -3.53
C ALA A 23 -17.18 -9.62 -3.06
N TRP A 24 -17.34 -10.13 -1.85
CA TRP A 24 -16.51 -11.20 -1.30
C TRP A 24 -16.68 -12.51 -2.08
N SER A 25 -17.92 -12.90 -2.38
CA SER A 25 -18.22 -14.09 -3.19
C SER A 25 -17.66 -13.97 -4.61
N ASP A 26 -17.88 -12.82 -5.26
CA ASP A 26 -17.35 -12.52 -6.60
C ASP A 26 -15.81 -12.55 -6.64
N ALA A 27 -15.16 -12.01 -5.60
CA ALA A 27 -13.71 -12.12 -5.49
C ALA A 27 -13.22 -13.56 -5.37
N HIS A 28 -13.91 -14.42 -4.61
CA HIS A 28 -13.57 -15.85 -4.52
C HIS A 28 -13.77 -16.60 -5.84
N GLU A 29 -14.77 -16.23 -6.62
CA GLU A 29 -14.94 -16.75 -7.98
C GLU A 29 -13.75 -16.34 -8.88
N LYS A 30 -13.31 -15.08 -8.79
CA LYS A 30 -12.11 -14.62 -9.50
C LYS A 30 -10.85 -15.36 -9.06
N LEU A 31 -10.70 -15.61 -7.75
CA LEU A 31 -9.57 -16.38 -7.21
C LEU A 31 -9.54 -17.80 -7.75
N SER A 32 -10.68 -18.50 -7.78
CA SER A 32 -10.79 -19.85 -8.32
C SER A 32 -10.47 -19.92 -9.81
N ALA A 33 -10.73 -18.83 -10.54
CA ALA A 33 -10.38 -18.65 -11.95
C ALA A 33 -8.96 -18.10 -12.17
N SER A 34 -8.11 -18.00 -11.11
CA SER A 34 -6.75 -17.41 -11.14
C SER A 34 -6.69 -15.95 -11.61
N ARG A 35 -7.81 -15.21 -11.54
CA ARG A 35 -7.90 -13.79 -11.88
C ARG A 35 -7.53 -12.90 -10.67
N TYR A 36 -6.34 -13.10 -10.14
CA TYR A 36 -5.87 -12.49 -8.89
C TYR A 36 -5.86 -10.95 -8.93
N ALA A 37 -5.46 -10.35 -10.05
CA ALA A 37 -5.43 -8.89 -10.21
C ALA A 37 -6.85 -8.28 -10.16
N GLU A 38 -7.83 -8.95 -10.73
CA GLU A 38 -9.22 -8.52 -10.70
C GLU A 38 -9.82 -8.68 -9.30
N ALA A 39 -9.50 -9.77 -8.58
CA ALA A 39 -9.91 -9.97 -7.20
C ALA A 39 -9.32 -8.88 -6.28
N LEU A 40 -8.03 -8.57 -6.44
CA LEU A 40 -7.38 -7.49 -5.70
C LEU A 40 -8.09 -6.16 -5.91
N THR A 41 -8.36 -5.79 -7.17
CA THR A 41 -9.03 -4.53 -7.51
C THR A 41 -10.45 -4.48 -6.94
N ALA A 42 -11.23 -5.56 -7.07
CA ALA A 42 -12.60 -5.63 -6.60
C ALA A 42 -12.71 -5.49 -5.06
N LEU A 43 -11.76 -6.06 -4.33
CA LEU A 43 -11.75 -6.00 -2.86
C LEU A 43 -11.10 -4.72 -2.32
N SER A 44 -10.21 -4.07 -3.08
CA SER A 44 -9.50 -2.87 -2.63
C SER A 44 -10.42 -1.70 -2.29
N VAL A 45 -11.58 -1.60 -2.93
CA VAL A 45 -12.56 -0.54 -2.67
C VAL A 45 -13.22 -0.65 -1.29
N TRP A 46 -13.16 -1.84 -0.68
CA TRP A 46 -13.70 -2.11 0.66
C TRP A 46 -12.67 -1.92 1.76
N TYR A 47 -11.40 -1.67 1.40
CA TYR A 47 -10.39 -1.39 2.39
C TYR A 47 -10.70 -0.12 3.15
N ASP A 48 -10.70 -0.20 4.47
CA ASP A 48 -11.02 0.92 5.38
C ASP A 48 -12.49 1.39 5.34
N ASP A 49 -13.40 0.58 4.79
CA ASP A 49 -14.83 0.90 4.76
C ASP A 49 -15.42 0.82 6.18
N PRO A 50 -16.01 1.92 6.69
CA PRO A 50 -16.55 1.98 8.05
C PRO A 50 -17.80 1.12 8.27
N SER A 51 -18.41 0.62 7.21
CA SER A 51 -19.59 -0.27 7.29
C SER A 51 -19.23 -1.71 7.59
N LEU A 52 -17.94 -2.11 7.45
CA LEU A 52 -17.48 -3.45 7.75
C LEU A 52 -17.31 -3.67 9.24
N GLY A 53 -17.75 -4.83 9.72
CA GLY A 53 -17.44 -5.30 11.06
C GLY A 53 -15.94 -5.59 11.23
N LEU A 54 -15.50 -5.70 12.50
CA LEU A 54 -14.08 -5.93 12.82
C LEU A 54 -13.56 -7.23 12.19
N GLU A 55 -14.31 -8.30 12.26
CA GLU A 55 -14.00 -9.61 11.66
C GLU A 55 -13.88 -9.53 10.13
N GLU A 56 -14.83 -8.84 9.48
CA GLU A 56 -14.84 -8.66 8.03
C GLU A 56 -13.63 -7.83 7.59
N SER A 57 -13.33 -6.75 8.32
CA SER A 57 -12.16 -5.90 8.05
C SER A 57 -10.85 -6.69 8.16
N HIS A 58 -10.67 -7.50 9.20
CA HIS A 58 -9.46 -8.31 9.36
C HIS A 58 -9.32 -9.35 8.24
N ARG A 59 -10.39 -10.08 7.93
CA ARG A 59 -10.37 -11.07 6.84
C ARG A 59 -10.08 -10.42 5.48
N LEU A 60 -10.62 -9.23 5.26
CA LEU A 60 -10.36 -8.45 4.06
C LEU A 60 -8.88 -8.01 3.99
N GLU A 61 -8.34 -7.46 5.09
CA GLU A 61 -6.94 -7.04 5.15
C GLU A 61 -5.98 -8.19 4.89
N ASP A 62 -6.24 -9.36 5.49
CA ASP A 62 -5.43 -10.57 5.29
C ASP A 62 -5.43 -11.02 3.82
N LEU A 63 -6.60 -11.07 3.20
CA LEU A 63 -6.72 -11.48 1.80
C LEU A 63 -6.10 -10.44 0.86
N LEU A 64 -6.32 -9.15 1.10
CA LEU A 64 -5.69 -8.07 0.32
C LEU A 64 -4.16 -8.11 0.44
N GLY A 65 -3.62 -8.39 1.63
CA GLY A 65 -2.18 -8.56 1.83
C GLY A 65 -1.59 -9.70 1.00
N GLN A 66 -2.26 -10.86 0.99
CA GLN A 66 -1.87 -12.02 0.18
C GLN A 66 -1.94 -11.71 -1.32
N LEU A 67 -3.03 -11.06 -1.75
CA LEU A 67 -3.22 -10.68 -3.14
C LEU A 67 -2.19 -9.64 -3.59
N ALA A 68 -1.91 -8.62 -2.80
CA ALA A 68 -0.88 -7.63 -3.11
C ALA A 68 0.50 -8.30 -3.22
N GLY A 69 0.83 -9.23 -2.31
CA GLY A 69 2.04 -10.04 -2.37
C GLY A 69 2.16 -10.80 -3.70
N THR A 70 1.08 -11.44 -4.12
CA THR A 70 1.04 -12.24 -5.35
C THR A 70 1.03 -11.37 -6.61
N VAL A 71 0.17 -10.35 -6.66
CA VAL A 71 -0.09 -9.56 -7.86
C VAL A 71 0.99 -8.51 -8.10
N ILE A 72 1.41 -7.80 -7.05
CA ILE A 72 2.31 -6.66 -7.18
C ILE A 72 3.76 -7.07 -6.94
N TYR A 73 4.03 -7.84 -5.89
CA TYR A 73 5.40 -8.07 -5.39
C TYR A 73 6.01 -9.43 -5.75
N SER A 74 5.24 -10.39 -6.28
CA SER A 74 5.81 -11.63 -6.80
C SER A 74 6.38 -11.43 -8.20
N GLN A 75 7.16 -12.39 -8.68
CA GLN A 75 7.71 -12.39 -10.05
C GLN A 75 6.67 -12.73 -11.13
N GLN A 76 5.42 -13.05 -10.78
CA GLN A 76 4.37 -13.37 -11.74
C GLN A 76 3.91 -12.14 -12.52
N HIS A 77 3.75 -12.25 -13.82
CA HIS A 77 3.36 -11.15 -14.73
C HIS A 77 1.83 -10.95 -14.77
N LEU A 78 1.22 -10.64 -13.61
CA LEU A 78 -0.24 -10.57 -13.46
C LEU A 78 -0.84 -9.20 -13.78
N LEU A 79 -0.04 -8.14 -13.80
CA LEU A 79 -0.51 -6.77 -14.04
C LEU A 79 -0.24 -6.30 -15.46
N MET A 80 0.87 -6.72 -16.03
CA MET A 80 1.31 -6.31 -17.36
C MET A 80 2.33 -7.32 -17.91
N PRO A 81 2.55 -7.35 -19.24
CA PRO A 81 3.56 -8.21 -19.83
C PRO A 81 4.96 -7.95 -19.25
N PRO A 82 5.84 -8.96 -19.22
CA PRO A 82 7.21 -8.77 -18.78
C PRO A 82 7.95 -7.76 -19.67
N HIS A 83 8.90 -7.05 -19.07
CA HIS A 83 9.89 -6.28 -19.81
C HIS A 83 11.04 -7.21 -20.23
N VAL A 84 11.35 -7.23 -21.53
CA VAL A 84 12.51 -7.97 -22.04
C VAL A 84 13.70 -7.01 -22.05
N VAL A 85 14.73 -7.33 -21.29
CA VAL A 85 15.92 -6.49 -21.13
C VAL A 85 16.66 -6.33 -22.47
N ALA A 86 16.83 -5.08 -22.90
CA ALA A 86 17.66 -4.76 -24.07
C ALA A 86 19.14 -4.61 -23.70
N PRO A 87 20.08 -4.76 -24.67
CA PRO A 87 21.49 -4.53 -24.40
C PRO A 87 21.76 -3.13 -23.84
N GLY A 88 22.48 -3.04 -22.72
CA GLY A 88 22.85 -1.78 -22.07
C GLY A 88 21.79 -1.19 -21.14
N GLU A 89 20.62 -1.80 -21.00
CA GLU A 89 19.63 -1.38 -20.01
C GLU A 89 20.08 -1.69 -18.57
N THR A 90 19.62 -0.88 -17.65
CA THR A 90 19.82 -1.03 -16.21
C THR A 90 18.45 -0.98 -15.50
N LEU A 91 18.40 -1.44 -14.24
CA LEU A 91 17.18 -1.31 -13.44
C LEU A 91 16.69 0.14 -13.38
N GLN A 92 17.59 1.13 -13.35
CA GLN A 92 17.27 2.55 -13.32
C GLN A 92 16.59 3.01 -14.62
N THR A 93 17.12 2.63 -15.78
CA THR A 93 16.57 3.03 -17.09
C THR A 93 15.21 2.38 -17.35
N ILE A 94 14.98 1.17 -16.83
CA ILE A 94 13.70 0.46 -16.96
C ILE A 94 12.66 1.02 -15.97
N ALA A 95 13.06 1.32 -14.74
CA ALA A 95 12.15 1.76 -13.67
C ALA A 95 11.63 3.19 -13.86
N ALA A 96 12.48 4.10 -14.36
CA ALA A 96 12.14 5.51 -14.50
C ALA A 96 10.86 5.79 -15.32
N PRO A 97 10.68 5.24 -16.54
CA PRO A 97 9.45 5.44 -17.32
C PRO A 97 8.23 4.72 -16.74
N LEU A 98 8.44 3.80 -15.80
CA LEU A 98 7.38 3.11 -15.08
C LEU A 98 6.92 3.87 -13.83
N GLY A 99 7.62 4.95 -13.43
CA GLY A 99 7.29 5.73 -12.24
C GLY A 99 7.54 4.97 -10.93
N ILE A 100 8.53 4.09 -10.90
CA ILE A 100 8.94 3.31 -9.71
C ILE A 100 10.44 3.45 -9.48
N SER A 101 10.91 3.07 -8.29
CA SER A 101 12.35 3.05 -8.03
C SER A 101 13.03 1.80 -8.59
N ALA A 102 14.30 1.93 -8.99
CA ALA A 102 15.14 0.79 -9.39
C ALA A 102 15.23 -0.25 -8.27
N GLN A 103 15.27 0.22 -7.01
CA GLN A 103 15.28 -0.65 -5.83
C GLN A 103 14.03 -1.52 -5.74
N LEU A 104 12.84 -0.96 -5.98
CA LEU A 104 11.60 -1.73 -6.00
C LEU A 104 11.61 -2.75 -7.13
N LEU A 105 11.99 -2.31 -8.33
CA LEU A 105 12.08 -3.20 -9.49
C LEU A 105 13.06 -4.36 -9.22
N GLY A 106 14.23 -4.07 -8.64
CA GLY A 106 15.20 -5.09 -8.25
C GLY A 106 14.65 -6.06 -7.20
N LYS A 107 13.99 -5.54 -6.15
CA LYS A 107 13.39 -6.39 -5.10
C LYS A 107 12.31 -7.34 -5.65
N ILE A 108 11.44 -6.86 -6.53
CA ILE A 108 10.38 -7.68 -7.14
C ILE A 108 11.00 -8.84 -7.95
N ASN A 109 12.11 -8.59 -8.63
CA ASN A 109 12.76 -9.59 -9.49
C ASN A 109 13.89 -10.37 -8.80
N GLY A 110 14.22 -10.05 -7.55
CA GLY A 110 15.34 -10.69 -6.85
C GLY A 110 16.71 -10.28 -7.38
N VAL A 111 16.82 -9.13 -8.04
CA VAL A 111 18.04 -8.60 -8.65
C VAL A 111 18.58 -7.44 -7.81
N SER A 112 19.89 -7.44 -7.53
CA SER A 112 20.55 -6.31 -6.86
C SER A 112 20.66 -5.11 -7.80
N GLU A 113 20.54 -3.89 -7.27
CA GLU A 113 20.69 -2.66 -8.07
C GLU A 113 22.06 -2.53 -8.76
N SER A 114 23.09 -3.13 -8.18
CA SER A 114 24.45 -3.12 -8.71
C SER A 114 24.73 -4.28 -9.69
N SER A 115 23.83 -5.23 -9.83
CA SER A 115 24.01 -6.37 -10.71
C SER A 115 23.75 -5.99 -12.17
N PRO A 116 24.62 -6.38 -13.11
CA PRO A 116 24.33 -6.21 -14.52
C PRO A 116 23.13 -7.09 -14.91
N LEU A 117 22.23 -6.53 -15.73
CA LEU A 117 21.12 -7.28 -16.31
C LEU A 117 21.59 -8.07 -17.54
N VAL A 118 20.98 -9.24 -17.74
CA VAL A 118 21.29 -10.08 -18.91
C VAL A 118 20.33 -9.71 -20.05
N PRO A 119 20.83 -9.28 -21.22
CA PRO A 119 19.98 -9.01 -22.37
C PRO A 119 19.13 -10.24 -22.75
N GLY A 120 17.83 -10.02 -22.98
CA GLY A 120 16.85 -11.08 -23.23
C GLY A 120 16.16 -11.63 -21.98
N GLU A 121 16.64 -11.31 -20.79
CA GLU A 121 15.97 -11.65 -19.53
C GLU A 121 14.60 -10.96 -19.43
N GLN A 122 13.63 -11.66 -18.86
CA GLN A 122 12.28 -11.11 -18.64
C GLN A 122 12.14 -10.66 -17.20
N LEU A 123 11.88 -9.37 -17.02
CA LEU A 123 11.63 -8.78 -15.71
C LEU A 123 10.14 -8.54 -15.48
N LYS A 124 9.65 -8.91 -14.30
CA LYS A 124 8.36 -8.46 -13.80
C LYS A 124 8.41 -6.94 -13.64
N VAL A 125 7.43 -6.27 -14.21
CA VAL A 125 7.29 -4.81 -14.10
C VAL A 125 5.93 -4.45 -13.53
N VAL A 126 5.87 -3.33 -12.84
CA VAL A 126 4.67 -2.68 -12.35
C VAL A 126 4.72 -1.21 -12.70
N ARG A 127 3.58 -0.58 -12.94
CA ARG A 127 3.51 0.84 -13.29
C ARG A 127 2.96 1.65 -12.14
N GLY A 128 3.78 2.52 -11.58
CA GLY A 128 3.40 3.51 -10.59
C GLY A 128 2.53 4.66 -11.15
N PRO A 129 2.36 5.75 -10.41
CA PRO A 129 2.92 5.90 -9.06
C PRO A 129 2.22 5.06 -8.01
N PHE A 130 2.86 4.93 -6.84
CA PHE A 130 2.19 4.49 -5.63
C PHE A 130 1.67 5.71 -4.87
N ASP A 131 0.42 5.64 -4.44
CA ASP A 131 -0.18 6.61 -3.54
C ASP A 131 -0.14 6.07 -2.11
N ALA A 132 -0.09 6.99 -1.13
CA ALA A 132 -0.15 6.64 0.28
C ALA A 132 -1.31 7.36 0.96
N VAL A 133 -2.10 6.63 1.73
CA VAL A 133 -3.18 7.18 2.56
C VAL A 133 -2.80 6.99 4.03
N VAL A 134 -2.73 8.09 4.79
CA VAL A 134 -2.47 8.05 6.22
C VAL A 134 -3.80 8.18 6.98
N SER A 135 -4.23 7.12 7.61
CA SER A 135 -5.36 7.14 8.53
C SER A 135 -4.89 7.54 9.93
N VAL A 136 -5.23 8.77 10.34
CA VAL A 136 -4.85 9.31 11.64
C VAL A 136 -5.52 8.55 12.79
N SER A 137 -6.80 8.19 12.63
CA SER A 137 -7.57 7.47 13.64
C SER A 137 -7.08 6.04 13.84
N ARG A 138 -6.70 5.35 12.77
CA ARG A 138 -6.20 3.97 12.81
C ARG A 138 -4.67 3.89 13.00
N ARG A 139 -3.97 5.03 12.91
CA ARG A 139 -2.49 5.10 12.95
C ARG A 139 -1.83 4.15 11.95
N ARG A 140 -2.36 4.12 10.74
CA ARG A 140 -1.87 3.28 9.65
C ARG A 140 -1.63 4.10 8.40
N LEU A 141 -0.58 3.75 7.68
CA LEU A 141 -0.31 4.18 6.32
C LEU A 141 -0.64 3.00 5.41
N SER A 142 -1.52 3.19 4.44
CA SER A 142 -1.78 2.23 3.38
C SER A 142 -1.20 2.72 2.07
N LEU A 143 -0.57 1.81 1.32
CA LEU A 143 -0.11 2.05 -0.04
C LEU A 143 -1.16 1.56 -1.03
N GLN A 144 -1.30 2.29 -2.11
CA GLN A 144 -2.17 1.94 -3.23
C GLN A 144 -1.39 2.04 -4.53
N LEU A 145 -1.59 1.09 -5.42
CA LEU A 145 -1.09 1.11 -6.78
C LEU A 145 -2.28 1.31 -7.73
N ARG A 146 -2.47 2.55 -8.22
CA ARG A 146 -3.60 2.89 -9.10
C ARG A 146 -4.97 2.51 -8.49
N GLY A 147 -5.14 2.77 -7.20
CA GLY A 147 -6.36 2.45 -6.44
C GLY A 147 -6.44 1.01 -5.91
N ALA A 148 -5.58 0.09 -6.35
CA ALA A 148 -5.50 -1.24 -5.76
C ALA A 148 -4.64 -1.23 -4.48
N TYR A 149 -5.08 -1.94 -3.46
CA TYR A 149 -4.33 -2.09 -2.21
C TYR A 149 -2.95 -2.71 -2.46
N ALA A 150 -1.92 -2.07 -1.94
CA ALA A 150 -0.53 -2.50 -2.11
C ALA A 150 0.20 -2.76 -0.78
N GLY A 151 -0.49 -2.61 0.35
CA GLY A 151 0.06 -2.89 1.68
C GLY A 151 -0.35 -1.84 2.70
N SER A 152 -0.21 -2.15 3.98
CA SER A 152 -0.42 -1.20 5.06
C SER A 152 0.60 -1.40 6.19
N PHE A 153 0.94 -0.30 6.85
CA PHE A 153 1.99 -0.25 7.86
C PHE A 153 1.51 0.56 9.06
N PRO A 154 1.79 0.14 10.29
CA PRO A 154 1.54 0.95 11.46
C PRO A 154 2.46 2.18 11.44
N VAL A 155 1.91 3.35 11.74
CA VAL A 155 2.66 4.61 11.79
C VAL A 155 2.35 5.38 13.07
N THR A 156 3.33 6.14 13.54
CA THR A 156 3.11 7.11 14.58
C THR A 156 2.74 8.45 13.94
N VAL A 157 1.56 8.95 14.27
CA VAL A 157 1.05 10.22 13.74
C VAL A 157 1.19 11.30 14.80
N GLY A 158 2.07 12.29 14.55
CA GLY A 158 2.24 13.45 15.41
C GLY A 158 1.04 14.40 15.37
N ARG A 159 0.86 15.23 16.43
CA ARG A 159 -0.23 16.22 16.51
C ARG A 159 -0.23 17.21 15.33
N HIS A 160 0.91 17.43 14.72
CA HIS A 160 1.08 18.33 13.56
C HIS A 160 0.32 17.86 12.31
N PHE A 161 -0.06 16.58 12.24
CA PHE A 161 -0.88 16.05 11.15
C PHE A 161 -2.37 16.38 11.28
N LEU A 162 -2.87 16.67 12.49
CA LEU A 162 -4.31 16.89 12.71
C LEU A 162 -4.90 18.02 11.85
N PRO A 163 -4.23 19.18 11.66
CA PRO A 163 -4.75 20.24 10.79
C PRO A 163 -4.74 19.87 9.29
N ARG A 164 -4.09 18.78 8.92
CA ARG A 164 -3.91 18.33 7.54
C ARG A 164 -4.85 17.19 7.14
N VAL A 165 -5.74 16.77 8.03
CA VAL A 165 -6.75 15.75 7.71
C VAL A 165 -7.59 16.21 6.52
N GLY A 166 -7.71 15.35 5.49
CA GLY A 166 -8.37 15.66 4.24
C GLY A 166 -7.49 16.36 3.18
N SER A 167 -6.22 16.65 3.49
CA SER A 167 -5.27 17.24 2.53
C SER A 167 -4.54 16.16 1.76
N THR A 168 -4.18 16.48 0.52
CA THR A 168 -3.22 15.70 -0.28
C THR A 168 -1.88 16.42 -0.27
N LEU A 169 -0.83 15.70 0.12
CA LEU A 169 0.53 16.23 0.21
C LEU A 169 1.45 15.42 -0.71
N ALA A 170 2.35 16.11 -1.39
CA ALA A 170 3.39 15.44 -2.17
C ALA A 170 4.52 14.94 -1.26
N VAL A 171 5.09 13.79 -1.62
CA VAL A 171 6.33 13.32 -1.02
C VAL A 171 7.49 14.06 -1.69
N GLU A 172 8.28 14.81 -0.92
CA GLU A 172 9.44 15.54 -1.44
C GLU A 172 10.71 14.69 -1.37
N GLU A 173 10.90 13.97 -0.27
CA GLU A 173 12.13 13.25 -0.04
C GLU A 173 11.90 12.00 0.82
N ILE A 174 12.66 10.95 0.53
CA ILE A 174 12.80 9.79 1.42
C ILE A 174 14.18 9.89 2.06
N ARG A 175 14.21 10.26 3.34
CA ARG A 175 15.46 10.37 4.11
C ARG A 175 15.83 9.04 4.73
N ARG A 176 17.10 8.69 4.60
CA ARG A 176 17.80 7.70 5.42
C ARG A 176 18.49 8.50 6.50
N ASP A 177 18.34 8.17 7.76
CA ASP A 177 18.87 8.90 8.94
C ASP A 177 18.02 10.12 9.36
N VAL A 178 16.76 9.89 9.70
CA VAL A 178 15.95 10.91 10.36
C VAL A 178 16.38 11.00 11.83
N PRO A 179 16.81 12.19 12.32
CA PRO A 179 17.12 12.38 13.72
C PRO A 179 15.87 12.11 14.57
N SER A 180 15.94 11.08 15.39
CA SER A 180 14.85 10.75 16.32
C SER A 180 14.74 11.83 17.39
N SER A 181 13.55 12.28 17.72
CA SER A 181 13.26 13.11 18.88
C SER A 181 13.41 12.34 20.23
N ARG A 182 13.75 11.06 20.19
CA ARG A 182 13.99 10.19 21.35
C ARG A 182 15.46 9.78 21.43
N PRO A 183 15.99 9.46 22.64
CA PRO A 183 17.36 8.98 22.81
C PRO A 183 17.62 7.75 21.92
N ILE A 184 18.71 7.81 21.17
CA ILE A 184 19.08 6.81 20.16
C ILE A 184 19.61 5.56 20.88
N ASP A 185 18.97 4.41 20.64
CA ASP A 185 19.63 3.13 20.85
C ASP A 185 20.70 2.97 19.73
N PRO A 186 21.99 2.84 20.08
CA PRO A 186 23.07 2.70 19.09
C PRO A 186 22.95 1.47 18.19
N ARG A 187 22.04 0.54 18.52
CA ARG A 187 21.76 -0.68 17.75
C ARG A 187 20.54 -0.54 16.84
N ALA A 188 19.84 0.60 16.89
CA ALA A 188 18.70 0.83 16.00
C ALA A 188 19.19 0.96 14.56
N ALA A 189 18.64 0.11 13.67
CA ALA A 189 18.85 0.23 12.23
C ALA A 189 18.50 1.64 11.74
N VAL A 190 19.21 2.12 10.72
CA VAL A 190 19.00 3.38 10.03
C VAL A 190 17.50 3.63 9.83
N ARG A 191 16.95 4.66 10.47
CA ARG A 191 15.54 5.00 10.36
C ARG A 191 15.31 5.73 9.03
N GLN A 192 14.39 5.22 8.25
CA GLN A 192 13.91 5.89 7.05
C GLN A 192 12.70 6.74 7.41
N GLY A 193 12.64 7.97 6.94
CA GLY A 193 11.49 8.85 7.08
C GLY A 193 11.05 9.38 5.73
N ILE A 194 9.76 9.58 5.57
CA ILE A 194 9.17 10.20 4.38
C ILE A 194 8.90 11.66 4.70
N VAL A 195 9.53 12.57 3.96
CA VAL A 195 9.35 14.02 4.09
C VAL A 195 8.30 14.48 3.10
N LEU A 196 7.30 15.21 3.60
CA LEU A 196 6.21 15.78 2.81
C LEU A 196 6.48 17.25 2.48
N ALA A 197 5.79 17.77 1.48
CA ALA A 197 5.94 19.12 0.90
C ALA A 197 5.85 20.30 1.91
N ASP A 198 5.35 20.07 3.09
CA ASP A 198 5.28 21.08 4.16
C ASP A 198 6.27 20.82 5.30
N GLY A 199 7.26 19.96 5.09
CA GLY A 199 8.28 19.60 6.07
C GLY A 199 7.82 18.61 7.14
N LEU A 200 6.61 18.08 7.05
CA LEU A 200 6.17 17.00 7.92
C LEU A 200 6.91 15.70 7.59
N VAL A 201 7.21 14.91 8.61
CA VAL A 201 7.92 13.64 8.47
C VAL A 201 7.05 12.49 8.97
N ILE A 202 6.91 11.45 8.14
CA ILE A 202 6.31 10.18 8.52
C ILE A 202 7.44 9.22 8.88
N GLU A 203 7.42 8.73 10.11
CA GLU A 203 8.38 7.75 10.61
C GLU A 203 7.68 6.39 10.83
N PRO A 204 8.38 5.27 10.67
CA PRO A 204 7.85 3.96 11.08
C PRO A 204 7.47 3.98 12.57
N ALA A 205 6.39 3.30 12.92
CA ALA A 205 6.07 3.11 14.34
C ALA A 205 7.21 2.34 15.01
N ALA A 206 7.59 2.75 16.22
CA ALA A 206 8.47 1.94 17.05
C ALA A 206 7.77 0.61 17.34
N ASP A 207 8.54 -0.49 17.40
CA ASP A 207 8.02 -1.81 17.72
C ASP A 207 7.11 -1.74 18.96
N PRO A 208 5.90 -2.31 18.93
CA PRO A 208 4.97 -2.28 20.06
C PRO A 208 5.52 -2.96 21.32
N THR A 209 6.63 -3.70 21.21
CA THR A 209 7.33 -4.33 22.36
C THR A 209 8.16 -3.35 23.18
N THR A 210 8.31 -2.08 22.76
CA THR A 210 9.11 -1.06 23.50
C THR A 210 8.26 0.01 24.18
N VAL A 211 6.96 -0.14 24.30
CA VAL A 211 6.14 0.71 25.16
C VAL A 211 6.22 0.15 26.58
N SER A 212 7.30 0.48 27.28
CA SER A 212 7.33 0.45 28.74
C SER A 212 6.56 1.65 29.27
N ASP A 213 5.76 1.41 30.31
CA ASP A 213 4.96 2.34 31.12
C ASP A 213 5.51 3.75 31.30
#